data_1cb1c4ee8f2576863ffe60cf45466896
#
_entry.id   1cb1c4ee8f2576863ffe60cf45466896
#
_cell.length_a   1.000
_cell.length_b   1.000
_cell.length_c   1.000
_cell.angle_alpha   90.00
_cell.angle_beta   90.00
_cell.angle_gamma   90.00
#
_symmetry.space_group_name_H-M   'P 1'
#
loop_
_entity.id
_entity.type
_entity.pdbx_description
1 polymer ?
#
loop_
_entity_poly.entity_id
_entity_poly.type
_entity_poly.pdbx_seq_one_letter_code
_entity_poly.pdbx_strand_id
1 'polypeptide(L)'
;MDKRYVTVERVSRLTGQRHRRAIEFGNAKMLDAFVDWEARAAARRPFIQQACPDLSADDREFLLNGITPDEWTLFFGDDDTDEKT
;
A
#
# COMPACT_ATOMS: atom_id res chain seq x y z
N MET A 1 17.22 -10.05 12.15
CA MET A 1 16.01 -9.40 11.89
C MET A 1 16.23 -8.20 11.13
N ASP A 2 15.93 -8.26 9.89
CA ASP A 2 16.21 -7.16 9.01
C ASP A 2 15.01 -6.41 8.56
N LYS A 3 13.93 -6.50 9.31
CA LYS A 3 12.73 -5.80 8.91
C LYS A 3 12.95 -4.29 8.94
N ARG A 4 12.42 -3.62 7.96
CA ARG A 4 12.53 -2.18 7.86
C ARG A 4 11.12 -1.60 7.74
N TYR A 5 10.92 -0.45 8.35
CA TYR A 5 9.65 0.23 8.26
C TYR A 5 9.87 1.62 7.69
N VAL A 6 9.02 2.02 6.77
CA VAL A 6 9.09 3.34 6.19
C VAL A 6 7.70 3.94 6.26
N THR A 7 7.59 5.16 6.75
CA THR A 7 6.31 5.85 6.78
C THR A 7 6.09 6.50 5.42
N VAL A 8 5.00 6.12 4.78
CA VAL A 8 4.66 6.63 3.46
C VAL A 8 3.40 7.46 3.58
N GLU A 9 3.37 8.60 2.91
CA GLU A 9 2.21 9.45 2.92
C GLU A 9 1.55 9.43 1.56
N ARG A 10 0.26 9.27 1.53
CA ARG A 10 -0.49 9.24 0.26
C ARG A 10 -1.82 9.95 0.43
N VAL A 11 -2.36 10.44 -0.67
CA VAL A 11 -3.69 11.02 -0.68
C VAL A 11 -4.64 9.97 -1.24
N SER A 12 -5.69 9.66 -0.51
CA SER A 12 -6.63 8.64 -0.91
C SER A 12 -7.39 9.03 -2.15
N ARG A 13 -7.50 8.13 -3.10
CA ARG A 13 -8.28 8.38 -4.28
C ARG A 13 -9.78 8.27 -4.02
N LEU A 14 -10.17 7.70 -2.88
CA LEU A 14 -11.57 7.62 -2.53
C LEU A 14 -12.05 8.89 -1.83
N THR A 15 -11.26 9.41 -0.91
CA THR A 15 -11.74 10.48 -0.06
C THR A 15 -11.00 11.80 -0.23
N GLY A 16 -9.84 11.74 -0.84
CA GLY A 16 -9.00 12.94 -0.94
C GLY A 16 -8.26 13.27 0.34
N GLN A 17 -8.37 12.41 1.35
CA GLN A 17 -7.68 12.66 2.60
C GLN A 17 -6.26 12.16 2.55
N ARG A 18 -5.38 12.83 3.28
CA ARG A 18 -3.99 12.43 3.33
C ARG A 18 -3.80 11.48 4.48
N HIS A 19 -3.16 10.36 4.20
CA HIS A 19 -2.91 9.35 5.21
C HIS A 19 -1.44 9.01 5.28
N ARG A 20 -0.99 8.56 6.44
CA ARG A 20 0.36 8.05 6.62
C ARG A 20 0.24 6.62 7.07
N ARG A 21 1.11 5.79 6.58
CA ARG A 21 1.10 4.39 6.96
C ARG A 21 2.52 3.88 7.00
N ALA A 22 2.85 3.13 8.06
CA ALA A 22 4.16 2.49 8.16
C ALA A 22 4.12 1.21 7.36
N ILE A 23 4.98 1.11 6.36
CA ILE A 23 5.03 -0.06 5.49
C ILE A 23 6.23 -0.89 5.91
N GLU A 24 6.01 -2.17 6.11
CA GLU A 24 7.06 -3.06 6.53
C GLU A 24 7.70 -3.73 5.34
N PHE A 25 9.02 -3.69 5.26
CA PHE A 25 9.76 -4.39 4.23
C PHE A 25 10.58 -5.49 4.90
N GLY A 26 10.56 -6.66 4.33
CA GLY A 26 11.17 -7.82 4.96
C GLY A 26 12.67 -7.76 5.10
N ASN A 27 13.32 -6.98 4.25
CA ASN A 27 14.77 -6.83 4.34
C ASN A 27 15.19 -5.59 3.57
N ALA A 28 16.47 -5.25 3.65
CA ALA A 28 16.98 -4.05 3.01
C ALA A 28 16.86 -4.09 1.50
N LYS A 29 16.95 -5.27 0.92
CA LYS A 29 16.86 -5.39 -0.53
C LYS A 29 15.47 -5.01 -1.01
N MET A 30 14.44 -5.41 -0.27
CA MET A 30 13.08 -5.04 -0.63
C MET A 30 12.85 -3.56 -0.46
N LEU A 31 13.43 -2.97 0.57
CA LEU A 31 13.32 -1.54 0.76
C LEU A 31 13.98 -0.80 -0.40
N ASP A 32 15.15 -1.26 -0.84
CA ASP A 32 15.83 -0.63 -1.94
C ASP A 32 14.99 -0.73 -3.22
N ALA A 33 14.33 -1.85 -3.43
CA ALA A 33 13.47 -2.01 -4.59
C ALA A 33 12.31 -1.02 -4.55
N PHE A 34 11.74 -0.79 -3.36
CA PHE A 34 10.66 0.16 -3.22
C PHE A 34 11.15 1.59 -3.47
N VAL A 35 12.32 1.94 -2.95
CA VAL A 35 12.86 3.29 -3.13
C VAL A 35 13.10 3.54 -4.61
N ASP A 36 13.63 2.56 -5.32
CA ASP A 36 13.85 2.69 -6.74
C ASP A 36 12.51 2.83 -7.49
N TRP A 37 11.53 2.04 -7.10
CA TRP A 37 10.21 2.10 -7.71
C TRP A 37 9.57 3.47 -7.49
N GLU A 38 9.68 3.98 -6.28
CA GLU A 38 9.08 5.27 -5.94
C GLU A 38 9.75 6.42 -6.68
N ALA A 39 11.04 6.29 -6.97
CA ALA A 39 11.76 7.34 -7.65
C ALA A 39 11.44 7.41 -9.15
N ARG A 40 10.81 6.38 -9.71
CA ARG A 40 10.50 6.38 -11.13
C ARG A 40 9.26 7.19 -11.41
N ALA A 41 9.17 7.75 -12.61
CA ALA A 41 7.96 8.44 -13.02
C ALA A 41 6.83 7.42 -13.05
N ALA A 42 5.64 7.84 -12.65
CA ALA A 42 4.52 6.93 -12.53
C ALA A 42 4.30 6.10 -13.79
N ALA A 43 4.44 6.70 -14.95
CA ALA A 43 4.20 5.99 -16.19
C ALA A 43 5.23 4.92 -16.48
N ARG A 44 6.37 4.94 -15.77
CA ARG A 44 7.43 3.98 -16.02
C ARG A 44 7.60 2.99 -14.89
N ARG A 45 6.71 3.01 -13.91
CA ARG A 45 6.82 2.08 -12.79
C ARG A 45 6.30 0.73 -13.18
N PRO A 46 7.01 -0.35 -12.84
CA PRO A 46 6.46 -1.68 -13.03
C PRO A 46 5.35 -1.88 -11.98
N PHE A 47 4.63 -2.99 -12.05
CA PHE A 47 3.63 -3.26 -11.05
C PHE A 47 4.32 -3.38 -9.69
N ILE A 48 3.69 -2.82 -8.67
CA ILE A 48 4.28 -2.84 -7.34
C ILE A 48 4.52 -4.27 -6.86
N GLN A 49 3.68 -5.20 -7.26
CA GLN A 49 3.86 -6.58 -6.83
C GLN A 49 5.07 -7.23 -7.49
N GLN A 50 5.55 -6.68 -8.59
CA GLN A 50 6.78 -7.17 -9.19
C GLN A 50 7.99 -6.61 -8.47
N ALA A 51 7.91 -5.36 -8.07
CA ALA A 51 9.03 -4.72 -7.36
C ALA A 51 9.10 -5.20 -5.93
N CYS A 52 7.96 -5.37 -5.28
CA CYS A 52 7.90 -5.72 -3.88
C CYS A 52 6.86 -6.83 -3.67
N PRO A 53 7.19 -8.05 -4.04
CA PRO A 53 6.21 -9.14 -3.99
C PRO A 53 5.75 -9.56 -2.61
N ASP A 54 6.52 -9.22 -1.59
CA ASP A 54 6.16 -9.64 -0.24
C ASP A 54 5.26 -8.68 0.50
N LEU A 55 4.88 -7.57 -0.10
CA LEU A 55 3.99 -6.64 0.57
C LEU A 55 2.58 -7.21 0.64
N SER A 56 1.87 -6.89 1.70
CA SER A 56 0.49 -7.32 1.84
C SER A 56 -0.39 -6.61 0.83
N ALA A 57 -1.57 -7.14 0.59
CA ALA A 57 -2.51 -6.51 -0.32
C ALA A 57 -2.89 -5.12 0.16
N ASP A 58 -3.04 -4.94 1.47
CA ASP A 58 -3.38 -3.64 2.03
C ASP A 58 -2.27 -2.63 1.78
N ASP A 59 -1.03 -3.05 1.94
CA ASP A 59 0.09 -2.13 1.73
C ASP A 59 0.22 -1.79 0.25
N ARG A 60 0.03 -2.77 -0.63
CA ARG A 60 0.11 -2.49 -2.06
C ARG A 60 -0.97 -1.50 -2.48
N GLU A 61 -2.19 -1.68 -1.95
CA GLU A 61 -3.27 -0.79 -2.30
C GLU A 61 -2.98 0.62 -1.81
N PHE A 62 -2.44 0.75 -0.61
CA PHE A 62 -2.10 2.07 -0.08
C PHE A 62 -1.03 2.74 -0.94
N LEU A 63 -0.02 2.00 -1.34
CA LEU A 63 1.06 2.59 -2.13
C LEU A 63 0.57 3.05 -3.50
N LEU A 64 -0.41 2.35 -4.06
CA LEU A 64 -0.90 2.68 -5.39
C LEU A 64 -1.98 3.77 -5.35
N ASN A 65 -2.88 3.71 -4.41
CA ASN A 65 -4.05 4.57 -4.43
C ASN A 65 -4.28 5.37 -3.17
N GLY A 66 -3.48 5.14 -2.14
CA GLY A 66 -3.64 5.88 -0.88
C GLY A 66 -4.84 5.46 -0.07
N ILE A 67 -5.50 4.37 -0.45
CA ILE A 67 -6.70 3.93 0.24
C ILE A 67 -6.30 3.05 1.40
N THR A 68 -6.80 3.35 2.59
CA THR A 68 -6.50 2.56 3.78
C THR A 68 -7.51 1.45 3.95
N PRO A 69 -7.20 0.42 4.74
CA PRO A 69 -8.18 -0.62 5.02
C PRO A 69 -9.46 -0.07 5.66
N ASP A 70 -9.32 0.95 6.50
CA ASP A 70 -10.48 1.55 7.13
C ASP A 70 -11.38 2.21 6.11
N GLU A 71 -10.79 2.90 5.14
CA GLU A 71 -11.57 3.53 4.10
C GLU A 71 -12.24 2.48 3.22
N TRP A 72 -11.52 1.41 2.96
CA TRP A 72 -12.06 0.36 2.14
C TRP A 72 -13.31 -0.21 2.79
N THR A 73 -13.23 -0.49 4.09
CA THR A 73 -14.38 -0.99 4.82
C THR A 73 -15.51 0.03 4.86
N LEU A 74 -15.18 1.28 5.04
CA LEU A 74 -16.18 2.33 5.13
C LEU A 74 -16.96 2.47 3.84
N PHE A 75 -16.30 2.41 2.70
CA PHE A 75 -16.96 2.63 1.43
C PHE A 75 -17.51 1.37 0.77
N PHE A 76 -16.86 0.26 0.96
CA PHE A 76 -17.30 -0.98 0.33
C PHE A 76 -17.92 -1.94 1.32
N GLY A 77 -17.78 -1.65 2.58
CA GLY A 77 -18.46 -2.36 3.61
C GLY A 77 -17.91 -3.70 3.93
N ASP A 78 -18.57 -4.32 4.86
CA ASP A 78 -18.23 -5.63 5.22
C ASP A 78 -19.27 -6.48 4.70
N ASP A 79 -19.49 -6.39 3.46
CA ASP A 79 -20.53 -7.10 2.88
C ASP A 79 -20.50 -8.50 3.18
N ASP A 80 -19.36 -8.99 3.24
CA ASP A 80 -19.25 -10.35 3.47
C ASP A 80 -19.87 -10.66 4.75
N THR A 81 -19.86 -9.82 5.69
CA THR A 81 -20.44 -10.18 6.89
C THR A 81 -21.88 -10.17 6.79
N ASP A 82 -22.37 -9.34 6.01
CA ASP A 82 -23.72 -9.23 5.92
C ASP A 82 -24.33 -10.37 5.38
N GLU A 83 -23.79 -10.85 4.40
CA GLU A 83 -24.46 -11.81 3.75
C GLU A 83 -24.60 -12.97 4.52
N LYS A 84 -23.84 -13.13 5.48
CA LYS A 84 -24.02 -14.28 6.12
C LYS A 84 -25.21 -14.29 6.87
N THR A 85 -25.81 -13.33 6.97
CA THR A 85 -27.00 -13.38 7.73
C THR A 85 -28.15 -13.83 6.93
#